data_59313a3d55ff514a1b19e8d7672d014f
#
_entry.id   59313a3d55ff514a1b19e8d7672d014f
#
_cell.length_a   1.000
_cell.length_b   1.000
_cell.length_c   1.000
_cell.angle_alpha   90.00
_cell.angle_beta   90.00
_cell.angle_gamma   90.00
#
_symmetry.space_group_name_H-M   'P 1'
#
loop_
_entity.id
_entity.type
_entity.pdbx_description
1 polymer ?
#
loop_
_entity_poly.entity_id
_entity_poly.type
_entity_poly.pdbx_seq_one_letter_code
_entity_poly.pdbx_strand_id
1 'polypeptide(L)'
;TIREAQFVLEPGDYLVMVSDGYVHAGVGGLYRMGWGWKNVSIAAQRWAETRGDTHQLVGALSRTCLKLSNGKLGDDATAVAMWVRPYRKITVLTGPPSEPSLDPVAVSKLMSSSGVKAICGGTTAQMAARVLGKPLRVALRPRSPGTGRKLPPTGELEGVDLVTEGILTLSAAVDRLRDVETVHDLPPDQD
;
A
#
# COMPACT_ATOMS: atom_id res chain seq x y z
N THR A 1 -33.33 -12.64 18.29
CA THR A 1 -33.39 -13.01 16.85
C THR A 1 -32.06 -12.72 16.23
N ILE A 2 -31.38 -13.74 15.71
CA ILE A 2 -30.16 -13.59 14.93
C ILE A 2 -30.57 -13.20 13.50
N ARG A 3 -29.94 -12.20 12.94
CA ARG A 3 -30.10 -11.81 11.53
C ARG A 3 -28.81 -12.17 10.78
N GLU A 4 -28.96 -12.83 9.65
CA GLU A 4 -27.87 -13.20 8.77
C GLU A 4 -28.05 -12.46 7.45
N ALA A 5 -26.94 -11.99 6.88
CA ALA A 5 -26.88 -11.39 5.55
C ALA A 5 -25.59 -11.83 4.87
N GLN A 6 -25.67 -12.08 3.57
CA GLN A 6 -24.53 -12.46 2.74
C GLN A 6 -24.30 -11.39 1.68
N PHE A 7 -23.05 -10.94 1.54
CA PHE A 7 -22.64 -9.95 0.58
C PHE A 7 -21.45 -10.47 -0.23
N VAL A 8 -21.41 -10.11 -1.50
CA VAL A 8 -20.22 -10.28 -2.34
C VAL A 8 -19.48 -8.95 -2.34
N LEU A 9 -18.22 -8.98 -1.94
CA LEU A 9 -17.37 -7.80 -1.94
C LEU A 9 -16.56 -7.75 -3.24
N GLU A 10 -16.51 -6.57 -3.87
CA GLU A 10 -15.78 -6.31 -5.09
C GLU A 10 -14.53 -5.43 -4.82
N PRO A 11 -13.52 -5.45 -5.71
CA PRO A 11 -12.38 -4.55 -5.60
C PRO A 11 -12.82 -3.07 -5.56
N GLY A 12 -12.47 -2.39 -4.48
CA GLY A 12 -12.88 -1.02 -4.19
C GLY A 12 -13.81 -0.91 -2.99
N ASP A 13 -14.43 -2.02 -2.56
CA ASP A 13 -15.35 -2.03 -1.43
C ASP A 13 -14.63 -1.92 -0.09
N TYR A 14 -15.30 -1.25 0.85
CA TYR A 14 -14.93 -1.18 2.25
C TYR A 14 -15.98 -1.88 3.11
N LEU A 15 -15.53 -2.78 3.97
CA LEU A 15 -16.35 -3.34 5.04
C LEU A 15 -15.91 -2.70 6.36
N VAL A 16 -16.84 -2.03 7.05
CA VAL A 16 -16.58 -1.41 8.35
C VAL A 16 -17.51 -2.01 9.38
N MET A 17 -16.94 -2.50 10.45
CA MET A 17 -17.67 -3.05 11.60
C MET A 17 -17.32 -2.23 12.83
N VAL A 18 -18.33 -1.89 13.63
CA VAL A 18 -18.13 -1.17 14.89
C VAL A 18 -18.97 -1.82 16.00
N SER A 19 -18.46 -1.75 17.23
CA SER A 19 -19.27 -2.10 18.42
C SER A 19 -20.25 -0.98 18.74
N ASP A 20 -21.17 -1.27 19.62
CA ASP A 20 -22.20 -0.33 20.10
C ASP A 20 -21.60 0.88 20.85
N GLY A 21 -20.39 0.76 21.41
CA GLY A 21 -19.65 1.89 21.97
C GLY A 21 -19.47 3.06 20.99
N TYR A 22 -19.34 2.78 19.69
CA TYR A 22 -19.35 3.84 18.66
C TYR A 22 -20.74 4.44 18.47
N VAL A 23 -21.77 3.60 18.46
CA VAL A 23 -23.15 4.02 18.25
C VAL A 23 -23.64 4.89 19.41
N HIS A 24 -23.22 4.55 20.62
CA HIS A 24 -23.62 5.24 21.86
C HIS A 24 -22.65 6.36 22.26
N ALA A 25 -21.60 6.63 21.48
CA ALA A 25 -20.66 7.70 21.78
C ALA A 25 -21.37 9.05 21.98
N GLY A 26 -21.09 9.70 23.09
CA GLY A 26 -21.68 10.99 23.45
C GLY A 26 -23.07 10.94 24.07
N VAL A 27 -23.58 9.76 24.44
CA VAL A 27 -24.84 9.63 25.20
C VAL A 27 -24.74 10.39 26.52
N GLY A 28 -25.77 11.15 26.82
CA GLY A 28 -25.82 12.01 28.03
C GLY A 28 -24.98 13.29 27.93
N GLY A 29 -24.30 13.52 26.80
CA GLY A 29 -23.54 14.73 26.49
C GLY A 29 -24.12 15.48 25.29
N LEU A 30 -23.34 15.56 24.21
CA LEU A 30 -23.71 16.29 22.98
C LEU A 30 -24.93 15.70 22.26
N TYR A 31 -25.16 14.41 22.39
CA TYR A 31 -26.24 13.70 21.73
C TYR A 31 -27.09 12.90 22.74
N ARG A 32 -28.41 13.12 22.69
CA ARG A 32 -29.34 12.43 23.58
C ARG A 32 -29.35 10.91 23.39
N MET A 33 -29.14 10.45 22.17
CA MET A 33 -29.15 9.05 21.74
C MET A 33 -27.79 8.52 21.26
N GLY A 34 -26.71 9.27 21.50
CA GLY A 34 -25.39 8.96 20.99
C GLY A 34 -25.18 9.34 19.53
N TRP A 35 -24.05 8.93 18.96
CA TRP A 35 -23.69 9.22 17.57
C TRP A 35 -24.66 8.57 16.58
N GLY A 36 -25.08 7.35 16.87
CA GLY A 36 -26.09 6.62 16.11
C GLY A 36 -25.53 5.98 14.83
N TRP A 37 -26.12 4.86 14.44
CA TRP A 37 -25.72 4.08 13.26
C TRP A 37 -25.65 4.91 11.98
N LYS A 38 -26.65 5.77 11.75
CA LYS A 38 -26.71 6.60 10.54
C LYS A 38 -25.50 7.52 10.42
N ASN A 39 -25.07 8.15 11.49
CA ASN A 39 -23.95 9.09 11.45
C ASN A 39 -22.61 8.34 11.35
N VAL A 40 -22.48 7.19 12.02
CA VAL A 40 -21.30 6.32 11.87
C VAL A 40 -21.17 5.85 10.42
N SER A 41 -22.26 5.39 9.79
CA SER A 41 -22.22 4.93 8.39
C SER A 41 -21.89 6.07 7.42
N ILE A 42 -22.46 7.26 7.61
CA ILE A 42 -22.13 8.43 6.79
C ILE A 42 -20.65 8.83 6.92
N ALA A 43 -20.12 8.78 8.15
CA ALA A 43 -18.70 9.09 8.38
C ALA A 43 -17.79 8.07 7.70
N ALA A 44 -18.11 6.78 7.81
CA ALA A 44 -17.37 5.71 7.14
C ALA A 44 -17.44 5.82 5.62
N GLN A 45 -18.63 6.10 5.06
CA GLN A 45 -18.83 6.27 3.63
C GLN A 45 -18.02 7.43 3.07
N ARG A 46 -18.06 8.60 3.69
CA ARG A 46 -17.26 9.77 3.26
C ARG A 46 -15.78 9.47 3.21
N TRP A 47 -15.27 8.69 4.16
CA TRP A 47 -13.88 8.27 4.13
C TRP A 47 -13.59 7.28 3.00
N ALA A 48 -14.45 6.32 2.77
CA ALA A 48 -14.32 5.36 1.67
C ALA A 48 -14.29 6.07 0.31
N GLU A 49 -15.09 7.12 0.12
CA GLU A 49 -15.10 7.97 -1.08
C GLU A 49 -13.76 8.66 -1.36
N THR A 50 -12.99 8.96 -0.32
CA THR A 50 -11.62 9.52 -0.47
C THR A 50 -10.60 8.46 -0.89
N ARG A 51 -10.98 7.19 -0.98
CA ARG A 51 -10.09 6.03 -1.18
C ARG A 51 -8.90 6.00 -0.22
N GLY A 52 -9.14 6.50 0.97
CA GLY A 52 -8.17 6.57 2.03
C GLY A 52 -7.83 5.19 2.59
N ASP A 53 -6.73 5.14 3.31
CA ASP A 53 -6.25 3.97 4.03
C ASP A 53 -7.21 3.58 5.17
N THR A 54 -7.39 2.26 5.39
CA THR A 54 -8.25 1.72 6.45
C THR A 54 -7.81 2.13 7.86
N HIS A 55 -6.51 2.27 8.08
CA HIS A 55 -5.98 2.76 9.36
C HIS A 55 -6.40 4.20 9.63
N GLN A 56 -6.33 5.08 8.62
CA GLN A 56 -6.79 6.46 8.72
C GLN A 56 -8.31 6.51 8.93
N LEU A 57 -9.08 5.64 8.28
CA LEU A 57 -10.52 5.51 8.46
C LEU A 57 -10.86 5.18 9.91
N VAL A 58 -10.28 4.09 10.45
CA VAL A 58 -10.51 3.68 11.85
C VAL A 58 -10.06 4.79 12.80
N GLY A 59 -8.89 5.39 12.55
CA GLY A 59 -8.40 6.51 13.35
C GLY A 59 -9.31 7.74 13.34
N ALA A 60 -9.93 8.06 12.21
CA ALA A 60 -10.90 9.17 12.12
C ALA A 60 -12.19 8.86 12.87
N LEU A 61 -12.72 7.65 12.73
CA LEU A 61 -13.88 7.20 13.48
C LEU A 61 -13.60 7.23 14.99
N SER A 62 -12.44 6.71 15.42
CA SER A 62 -12.03 6.68 16.83
C SER A 62 -11.87 8.09 17.42
N ARG A 63 -11.21 9.00 16.70
CA ARG A 63 -11.10 10.40 17.13
C ARG A 63 -12.47 11.07 17.29
N THR A 64 -13.38 10.79 16.36
CA THR A 64 -14.75 11.33 16.45
C THR A 64 -15.49 10.76 17.64
N CYS A 65 -15.41 9.44 17.87
CA CYS A 65 -16.00 8.75 19.01
C CYS A 65 -15.53 9.34 20.33
N LEU A 66 -14.21 9.50 20.50
CA LEU A 66 -13.60 10.10 21.68
C LEU A 66 -14.02 11.57 21.88
N LYS A 67 -14.08 12.36 20.80
CA LYS A 67 -14.50 13.76 20.86
C LYS A 67 -15.97 13.87 21.33
N LEU A 68 -16.86 13.05 20.82
CA LEU A 68 -18.27 13.03 21.21
C LEU A 68 -18.45 12.62 22.68
N SER A 69 -17.57 11.76 23.18
CA SER A 69 -17.57 11.28 24.56
C SER A 69 -16.72 12.13 25.52
N ASN A 70 -16.37 13.37 25.12
CA ASN A 70 -15.51 14.27 25.90
C ASN A 70 -14.19 13.62 26.37
N GLY A 71 -13.60 12.76 25.54
CA GLY A 71 -12.36 12.05 25.83
C GLY A 71 -12.47 10.86 26.77
N LYS A 72 -13.67 10.53 27.25
CA LYS A 72 -13.93 9.39 28.12
C LYS A 72 -15.08 8.56 27.57
N LEU A 73 -14.75 7.38 27.05
CA LEU A 73 -15.73 6.43 26.56
C LEU A 73 -16.57 5.90 27.73
N GLY A 74 -17.87 5.74 27.48
CA GLY A 74 -18.80 5.15 28.45
C GLY A 74 -18.85 3.62 28.37
N ASP A 75 -18.32 3.06 27.28
CA ASP A 75 -18.29 1.63 26.99
C ASP A 75 -17.11 1.30 26.07
N ASP A 76 -16.79 0.02 25.93
CA ASP A 76 -15.76 -0.49 25.04
C ASP A 76 -16.11 -0.19 23.58
N ALA A 77 -15.19 0.46 22.89
CA ALA A 77 -15.40 0.89 21.51
C ALA A 77 -14.36 0.24 20.57
N THR A 78 -14.84 -0.71 19.77
CA THR A 78 -14.02 -1.44 18.78
C THR A 78 -14.47 -1.08 17.38
N ALA A 79 -13.52 -0.80 16.48
CA ALA A 79 -13.77 -0.64 15.07
C ALA A 79 -12.79 -1.49 14.24
N VAL A 80 -13.32 -2.11 13.19
CA VAL A 80 -12.54 -2.86 12.20
C VAL A 80 -12.91 -2.35 10.83
N ALA A 81 -11.91 -2.06 10.01
CA ALA A 81 -12.11 -1.72 8.61
C ALA A 81 -11.30 -2.66 7.72
N MET A 82 -11.94 -3.17 6.68
CA MET A 82 -11.35 -3.98 5.64
C MET A 82 -11.58 -3.28 4.29
N TRP A 83 -10.55 -3.17 3.50
CA TRP A 83 -10.63 -2.68 2.13
C TRP A 83 -10.30 -3.79 1.14
N VAL A 84 -11.21 -4.08 0.23
CA VAL A 84 -10.99 -5.01 -0.87
C VAL A 84 -10.34 -4.24 -2.00
N ARG A 85 -9.07 -4.50 -2.26
CA ARG A 85 -8.32 -3.85 -3.34
C ARG A 85 -7.85 -4.86 -4.36
N PRO A 86 -7.74 -4.48 -5.64
CA PRO A 86 -7.13 -5.35 -6.63
C PRO A 86 -5.68 -5.64 -6.23
N TYR A 87 -5.26 -6.88 -6.41
CA TYR A 87 -3.87 -7.25 -6.18
C TYR A 87 -2.95 -6.49 -7.15
N ARG A 88 -1.82 -6.04 -6.66
CA ARG A 88 -0.76 -5.47 -7.50
C ARG A 88 0.22 -6.57 -7.86
N LYS A 89 0.34 -6.86 -9.15
CA LYS A 89 1.30 -7.83 -9.66
C LYS A 89 2.60 -7.12 -9.98
N ILE A 90 3.69 -7.64 -9.45
CA ILE A 90 5.05 -7.18 -9.78
C ILE A 90 5.80 -8.37 -10.36
N THR A 91 6.37 -8.20 -11.55
CA THR A 91 7.27 -9.19 -12.14
C THR A 91 8.68 -8.67 -12.06
N VAL A 92 9.56 -9.41 -11.40
CA VAL A 92 10.95 -9.03 -11.18
C VAL A 92 11.85 -9.95 -11.98
N LEU A 93 12.73 -9.38 -12.81
CA LEU A 93 13.83 -10.08 -13.46
C LEU A 93 15.11 -9.78 -12.66
N THR A 94 15.68 -10.82 -12.04
CA THR A 94 16.91 -10.70 -11.27
C THR A 94 17.89 -11.80 -11.71
N GLY A 95 19.12 -11.39 -12.03
CA GLY A 95 20.13 -12.24 -12.64
C GLY A 95 19.85 -12.56 -14.12
N PRO A 96 20.90 -12.56 -14.98
CA PRO A 96 20.77 -13.11 -16.33
C PRO A 96 20.63 -14.63 -16.27
N PRO A 97 20.01 -15.27 -17.28
CA PRO A 97 20.07 -16.73 -17.44
C PRO A 97 21.52 -17.26 -17.46
N SER A 98 21.70 -18.49 -17.05
CA SER A 98 23.03 -19.15 -17.15
C SER A 98 23.49 -19.31 -18.59
N GLU A 99 22.55 -19.45 -19.52
CA GLU A 99 22.80 -19.55 -20.95
C GLU A 99 22.34 -18.26 -21.65
N PRO A 100 23.26 -17.54 -22.32
CA PRO A 100 22.92 -16.32 -23.03
C PRO A 100 21.88 -16.48 -24.15
N SER A 101 21.72 -17.67 -24.69
CA SER A 101 20.66 -18.00 -25.66
C SER A 101 19.23 -17.85 -25.08
N LEU A 102 19.08 -17.87 -23.75
CA LEU A 102 17.82 -17.70 -23.07
C LEU A 102 17.51 -16.23 -22.69
N ASP A 103 18.45 -15.31 -22.90
CA ASP A 103 18.26 -13.88 -22.65
C ASP A 103 16.96 -13.33 -23.28
N PRO A 104 16.70 -13.58 -24.60
CA PRO A 104 15.48 -13.09 -25.23
C PRO A 104 14.21 -13.69 -24.61
N VAL A 105 14.24 -14.95 -24.17
CA VAL A 105 13.11 -15.61 -23.54
C VAL A 105 12.81 -14.97 -22.18
N ALA A 106 13.83 -14.73 -21.36
CA ALA A 106 13.68 -14.11 -20.05
C ALA A 106 13.10 -12.69 -20.17
N VAL A 107 13.66 -11.89 -21.09
CA VAL A 107 13.19 -10.52 -21.36
C VAL A 107 11.77 -10.52 -21.92
N SER A 108 11.45 -11.39 -22.87
CA SER A 108 10.10 -11.52 -23.42
C SER A 108 9.08 -11.86 -22.33
N LYS A 109 9.44 -12.74 -21.39
CA LYS A 109 8.58 -13.11 -20.25
C LYS A 109 8.32 -11.94 -19.31
N LEU A 110 9.32 -11.09 -19.05
CA LEU A 110 9.14 -9.85 -18.31
C LEU A 110 8.22 -8.90 -19.07
N MET A 111 8.52 -8.64 -20.35
CA MET A 111 7.79 -7.64 -21.15
C MET A 111 6.33 -8.02 -21.40
N SER A 112 6.01 -9.31 -21.53
CA SER A 112 4.64 -9.80 -21.70
C SER A 112 3.86 -9.89 -20.38
N SER A 113 4.52 -9.71 -19.23
CA SER A 113 3.83 -9.77 -17.94
C SER A 113 2.92 -8.56 -17.73
N SER A 114 1.81 -8.79 -17.02
CA SER A 114 0.93 -7.72 -16.57
C SER A 114 1.45 -7.10 -15.26
N GLY A 115 1.08 -5.85 -14.99
CA GLY A 115 1.46 -5.13 -13.78
C GLY A 115 2.84 -4.47 -13.88
N VAL A 116 3.43 -4.19 -12.72
CA VAL A 116 4.72 -3.52 -12.61
C VAL A 116 5.85 -4.45 -13.02
N LYS A 117 6.74 -3.96 -13.87
CA LYS A 117 7.92 -4.68 -14.35
C LYS A 117 9.16 -4.10 -13.70
N ALA A 118 9.91 -4.94 -13.01
CA ALA A 118 11.14 -4.51 -12.35
C ALA A 118 12.33 -5.33 -12.82
N ILE A 119 13.47 -4.67 -12.96
CA ILE A 119 14.77 -5.32 -13.18
C ILE A 119 15.65 -5.01 -11.98
N CYS A 120 16.20 -6.05 -11.38
CA CYS A 120 17.10 -5.96 -10.25
C CYS A 120 18.48 -6.47 -10.64
N GLY A 121 19.45 -5.55 -10.76
CA GLY A 121 20.83 -5.83 -11.12
C GLY A 121 21.28 -5.14 -12.39
N GLY A 122 22.43 -4.46 -12.31
CA GLY A 122 23.01 -3.70 -13.45
C GLY A 122 23.32 -4.58 -14.65
N THR A 123 23.86 -5.78 -14.43
CA THR A 123 24.16 -6.76 -15.50
C THR A 123 22.86 -7.24 -16.17
N THR A 124 21.82 -7.50 -15.37
CA THR A 124 20.51 -7.90 -15.88
C THR A 124 19.87 -6.79 -16.69
N ALA A 125 20.00 -5.53 -16.24
CA ALA A 125 19.50 -4.37 -16.96
C ALA A 125 20.24 -4.15 -18.30
N GLN A 126 21.57 -4.33 -18.33
CA GLN A 126 22.36 -4.26 -19.57
C GLN A 126 21.96 -5.37 -20.55
N MET A 127 21.76 -6.58 -20.06
CA MET A 127 21.28 -7.71 -20.88
C MET A 127 19.90 -7.39 -21.47
N ALA A 128 18.97 -6.92 -20.65
CA ALA A 128 17.64 -6.55 -21.12
C ALA A 128 17.66 -5.41 -22.14
N ALA A 129 18.46 -4.37 -21.91
CA ALA A 129 18.68 -3.25 -22.84
C ALA A 129 19.19 -3.73 -24.21
N ARG A 130 20.17 -4.64 -24.19
CA ARG A 130 20.73 -5.25 -25.41
C ARG A 130 19.66 -6.04 -26.17
N VAL A 131 18.89 -6.89 -25.49
CA VAL A 131 17.84 -7.70 -26.10
C VAL A 131 16.73 -6.84 -26.70
N LEU A 132 16.34 -5.76 -25.99
CA LEU A 132 15.30 -4.84 -26.43
C LEU A 132 15.78 -3.84 -27.49
N GLY A 133 17.10 -3.71 -27.73
CA GLY A 133 17.66 -2.69 -28.59
C GLY A 133 17.41 -1.27 -28.10
N LYS A 134 17.28 -1.08 -26.77
CA LYS A 134 16.93 0.20 -26.15
C LYS A 134 18.06 0.71 -25.24
N PRO A 135 18.26 2.04 -25.15
CA PRO A 135 19.27 2.59 -24.28
C PRO A 135 18.90 2.44 -22.81
N LEU A 136 19.85 1.97 -22.00
CA LEU A 136 19.77 2.02 -20.54
C LEU A 136 20.39 3.33 -20.06
N ARG A 137 19.59 4.16 -19.38
CA ARG A 137 20.07 5.39 -18.74
C ARG A 137 20.20 5.12 -17.24
N VAL A 138 21.36 5.43 -16.68
CA VAL A 138 21.63 5.27 -15.25
C VAL A 138 21.54 6.63 -14.58
N ALA A 139 20.63 6.79 -13.64
CA ALA A 139 20.52 8.00 -12.84
C ALA A 139 21.54 7.93 -11.68
N LEU A 140 22.58 8.74 -11.75
CA LEU A 140 23.62 8.84 -10.72
C LEU A 140 23.18 9.62 -9.46
N ARG A 141 21.98 10.21 -9.48
CA ARG A 141 21.48 11.00 -8.36
C ARG A 141 20.44 10.19 -7.57
N PRO A 142 20.66 10.02 -6.25
CA PRO A 142 19.64 9.41 -5.40
C PRO A 142 18.39 10.30 -5.38
N ARG A 143 17.24 9.77 -5.79
CA ARG A 143 15.95 10.40 -5.54
C ARG A 143 15.59 10.17 -4.08
N SER A 144 15.98 11.04 -3.20
CA SER A 144 15.27 11.28 -1.94
C SER A 144 15.81 12.51 -1.22
N PRO A 145 15.05 13.59 -1.17
CA PRO A 145 15.26 14.63 -0.17
C PRO A 145 14.64 14.14 1.15
N GLY A 146 15.40 14.04 2.21
CA GLY A 146 14.83 14.01 3.56
C GLY A 146 15.24 12.90 4.52
N THR A 147 15.79 11.76 4.08
CA THR A 147 16.08 10.65 5.02
C THR A 147 17.54 10.43 5.35
N GLY A 148 18.48 11.23 4.81
CA GLY A 148 19.93 11.08 5.09
C GLY A 148 20.56 9.75 4.63
N ARG A 149 19.77 8.75 4.18
CA ARG A 149 20.27 7.48 3.64
C ARG A 149 20.36 7.56 2.11
N LYS A 150 21.53 7.30 1.57
CA LYS A 150 21.76 7.21 0.12
C LYS A 150 20.99 6.00 -0.42
N LEU A 151 20.02 6.24 -1.29
CA LEU A 151 19.40 5.16 -2.07
C LEU A 151 20.40 4.71 -3.15
N PRO A 152 20.42 3.40 -3.45
CA PRO A 152 21.20 2.89 -4.58
C PRO A 152 20.78 3.55 -5.90
N PRO A 153 21.68 3.64 -6.90
CA PRO A 153 21.36 4.20 -8.20
C PRO A 153 20.20 3.44 -8.87
N THR A 154 19.33 4.18 -9.52
CA THR A 154 18.24 3.62 -10.34
C THR A 154 18.55 3.84 -11.82
N GLY A 155 18.05 2.93 -12.66
CA GLY A 155 18.11 3.05 -14.11
C GLY A 155 16.76 3.32 -14.73
N GLU A 156 16.78 3.79 -15.99
CA GLU A 156 15.61 3.95 -16.83
C GLU A 156 15.79 3.10 -18.08
N LEU A 157 14.84 2.21 -18.33
CA LEU A 157 14.75 1.39 -19.52
C LEU A 157 13.32 1.41 -20.02
N GLU A 158 13.12 1.83 -21.26
CA GLU A 158 11.77 1.98 -21.82
C GLU A 158 10.99 0.66 -21.80
N GLY A 159 9.80 0.70 -21.20
CA GLY A 159 8.91 -0.45 -21.00
C GLY A 159 9.14 -1.23 -19.70
N VAL A 160 10.04 -0.73 -18.84
CA VAL A 160 10.30 -1.25 -17.49
C VAL A 160 10.04 -0.14 -16.48
N ASP A 161 9.24 -0.43 -15.47
CA ASP A 161 8.80 0.57 -14.47
C ASP A 161 9.88 0.88 -13.42
N LEU A 162 10.71 -0.13 -13.09
CA LEU A 162 11.76 0.02 -12.09
C LEU A 162 13.02 -0.73 -12.50
N VAL A 163 14.15 -0.03 -12.55
CA VAL A 163 15.48 -0.64 -12.74
C VAL A 163 16.36 -0.26 -11.57
N THR A 164 16.91 -1.26 -10.87
CA THR A 164 17.76 -1.06 -9.70
C THR A 164 19.13 -1.70 -9.87
N GLU A 165 20.08 -1.23 -9.06
CA GLU A 165 21.44 -1.75 -9.07
C GLU A 165 21.52 -3.24 -8.70
N GLY A 166 20.66 -3.70 -7.79
CA GLY A 166 20.62 -5.10 -7.40
C GLY A 166 20.73 -5.31 -5.90
N ILE A 167 21.83 -5.93 -5.45
CA ILE A 167 21.98 -6.41 -4.08
C ILE A 167 21.90 -5.30 -3.04
N LEU A 168 22.44 -4.11 -3.32
CA LEU A 168 22.38 -2.97 -2.41
C LEU A 168 20.94 -2.49 -2.24
N THR A 169 20.15 -2.48 -3.31
CA THR A 169 18.73 -2.13 -3.27
C THR A 169 17.94 -3.15 -2.46
N LEU A 170 18.19 -4.45 -2.70
CA LEU A 170 17.51 -5.52 -1.95
C LEU A 170 17.88 -5.48 -0.47
N SER A 171 19.15 -5.29 -0.13
CA SER A 171 19.58 -5.15 1.26
C SER A 171 18.93 -3.95 1.94
N ALA A 172 18.91 -2.80 1.27
CA ALA A 172 18.25 -1.59 1.80
C ALA A 172 16.73 -1.79 1.99
N ALA A 173 16.08 -2.52 1.09
CA ALA A 173 14.66 -2.86 1.22
C ALA A 173 14.40 -3.81 2.39
N VAL A 174 15.22 -4.86 2.53
CA VAL A 174 15.13 -5.81 3.66
C VAL A 174 15.36 -5.12 4.99
N ASP A 175 16.39 -4.26 5.09
CA ASP A 175 16.66 -3.51 6.32
C ASP A 175 15.48 -2.61 6.69
N ARG A 176 14.84 -1.96 5.69
CA ARG A 176 13.64 -1.16 5.95
C ARG A 176 12.46 -1.99 6.42
N LEU A 177 12.25 -3.16 5.84
CA LEU A 177 11.13 -4.04 6.20
C LEU A 177 11.32 -4.70 7.58
N ARG A 178 12.56 -4.88 8.03
CA ARG A 178 12.84 -5.44 9.38
C ARG A 178 12.45 -4.50 10.51
N ASP A 179 12.56 -3.19 10.28
CA ASP A 179 12.29 -2.15 11.28
C ASP A 179 10.81 -1.70 11.26
N VAL A 180 9.96 -2.36 10.45
CA VAL A 180 8.59 -1.97 10.19
C VAL A 180 7.64 -3.06 10.65
N GLU A 181 6.82 -2.78 11.65
CA GLU A 181 5.79 -3.72 12.12
C GLU A 181 4.57 -3.72 11.19
N THR A 182 4.26 -2.58 10.60
CA THR A 182 3.14 -2.42 9.67
C THR A 182 3.53 -1.60 8.43
N VAL A 183 2.77 -1.76 7.34
CA VAL A 183 2.97 -0.96 6.11
C VAL A 183 2.84 0.55 6.38
N HIS A 184 2.13 0.93 7.44
CA HIS A 184 1.93 2.34 7.83
C HIS A 184 3.16 2.99 8.47
N ASP A 185 4.10 2.18 8.97
CA ASP A 185 5.35 2.67 9.54
C ASP A 185 6.38 2.98 8.44
N LEU A 186 6.08 2.62 7.19
CA LEU A 186 6.88 3.05 6.05
C LEU A 186 6.66 4.56 5.83
N PRO A 187 7.75 5.33 5.62
CA PRO A 187 7.61 6.73 5.26
C PRO A 187 6.73 6.84 4.01
N PRO A 188 5.84 7.85 3.96
CA PRO A 188 5.02 8.08 2.78
C PRO A 188 5.94 8.25 1.57
N ASP A 189 5.58 7.59 0.46
CA ASP A 189 6.22 7.82 -0.81
C ASP A 189 6.09 9.32 -1.11
N GLN A 190 7.20 10.00 -1.10
CA GLN A 190 7.28 11.34 -1.64
C GLN A 190 7.47 11.16 -3.14
N ASP A 191 6.38 11.35 -3.88
CA ASP A 191 6.38 11.43 -5.33
C ASP A 191 7.37 12.50 -5.86
#